data_fb025dc615fa6601b2674aa613d32dde
#
_entry.id   fb025dc615fa6601b2674aa613d32dde
#
_cell.length_a   1.000
_cell.length_b   1.000
_cell.length_c   1.000
_cell.angle_alpha   90.00
_cell.angle_beta   90.00
_cell.angle_gamma   90.00
#
_symmetry.space_group_name_H-M   'P 1'
#
loop_
_entity.id
_entity.type
_entity.pdbx_description
1 polymer ?
#
loop_
_entity_poly.entity_id
_entity_poly.type
_entity_poly.pdbx_seq_one_letter_code
_entity_poly.pdbx_strand_id
1 'polypeptide(L)'
;MLHELGRLMSASVSTSTQLPLSQQHMASNQMPVSSVPSTINNVVPTNTGIARPPVPSSIESVPPPTPTVAPPAPAPPKRREIYRFTSNRPLFAAAWSCKRHPDKRWRIAVGSVVEDKPQNNRVSVVQLDEQQGELVERFSFEHNFPPNCIEWIPDLNDNYPDILATSGECLKIYRVDGNTATIECILNNKQTSNYSGPLTNFDWNDVDPSLIGTSSIDMSCTIWQLETGQTLGQTKKTSGSVKTQLIAHDKPVHDIAFSKIGNGRDNFATVGADGSARLFDLRNLQHSTIVYEDPMRTPLMRLAWNKQDSHYLATFAQDSAEVVVIDIRMPCSPVARLHNHRACVNGLAWAPHSACHICTAGDDHQALIWDVSSMPRPVEDPILAYQAAGEVNQVHWSAAHTDWICICFGKCLEILRV
;
A
#
# COMPACT_ATOMS: atom_id res chain seq x y z
N MET A 1 -7.14 6.69 -17.97
CA MET A 1 -6.25 5.51 -17.93
C MET A 1 -6.82 4.37 -17.09
N LEU A 2 -7.17 4.54 -15.80
CA LEU A 2 -7.92 3.51 -15.03
C LEU A 2 -9.29 3.20 -15.69
N HIS A 3 -9.91 4.20 -16.30
CA HIS A 3 -11.13 4.05 -17.11
C HIS A 3 -10.91 3.17 -18.35
N GLU A 4 -9.74 3.21 -19.00
CA GLU A 4 -9.41 2.35 -20.14
C GLU A 4 -9.02 0.95 -19.71
N LEU A 5 -8.26 0.80 -18.61
CA LEU A 5 -8.05 -0.50 -17.98
C LEU A 5 -9.38 -1.15 -17.59
N GLY A 6 -10.31 -0.39 -17.03
CA GLY A 6 -11.68 -0.84 -16.74
C GLY A 6 -12.46 -1.22 -18.01
N ARG A 7 -12.29 -0.50 -19.12
CA ARG A 7 -12.91 -0.81 -20.42
C ARG A 7 -12.30 -2.05 -21.09
N LEU A 8 -10.98 -2.21 -21.05
CA LEU A 8 -10.31 -3.39 -21.56
C LEU A 8 -10.68 -4.64 -20.72
N MET A 9 -10.85 -4.48 -19.42
CA MET A 9 -11.34 -5.53 -18.54
C MET A 9 -12.80 -5.89 -18.81
N SER A 10 -13.67 -4.95 -19.15
CA SER A 10 -15.09 -5.21 -19.50
C SER A 10 -15.28 -5.77 -20.90
N ALA A 11 -14.43 -5.44 -21.86
CA ALA A 11 -14.52 -5.92 -23.24
C ALA A 11 -14.16 -7.40 -23.39
N SER A 12 -13.32 -7.96 -22.50
CA SER A 12 -12.94 -9.38 -22.50
C SER A 12 -14.01 -10.32 -21.94
N VAL A 13 -15.05 -9.80 -21.28
CA VAL A 13 -16.11 -10.58 -20.62
C VAL A 13 -17.30 -10.88 -21.54
N SER A 14 -17.40 -10.25 -22.71
CA SER A 14 -18.57 -10.36 -23.60
C SER A 14 -18.60 -11.62 -24.49
N THR A 15 -17.67 -12.57 -24.35
CA THR A 15 -17.65 -13.82 -25.10
C THR A 15 -17.43 -15.04 -24.22
N SER A 16 -18.36 -15.38 -23.34
CA SER A 16 -18.45 -16.73 -22.81
C SER A 16 -19.86 -17.06 -22.29
N THR A 17 -20.38 -18.08 -22.85
CA THR A 17 -21.63 -18.82 -22.74
C THR A 17 -22.10 -19.07 -21.30
N GLN A 18 -23.39 -18.86 -21.07
CA GLN A 18 -24.12 -19.22 -19.85
C GLN A 18 -24.13 -20.74 -19.61
N LEU A 19 -23.93 -21.13 -18.37
CA LEU A 19 -24.27 -22.45 -17.82
C LEU A 19 -25.16 -22.27 -16.58
N PRO A 20 -26.10 -23.21 -16.31
CA PRO A 20 -27.26 -22.97 -15.43
C PRO A 20 -26.97 -23.21 -13.94
N LEU A 21 -27.62 -22.38 -13.14
CA LEU A 21 -27.67 -22.43 -11.67
C LEU A 21 -28.48 -23.66 -11.17
N SER A 22 -27.90 -24.41 -10.24
CA SER A 22 -28.64 -25.33 -9.38
C SER A 22 -28.78 -24.77 -7.96
N GLN A 23 -30.03 -24.67 -7.51
CA GLN A 23 -30.42 -24.20 -6.18
C GLN A 23 -30.02 -25.20 -5.09
N GLN A 24 -29.54 -24.71 -3.95
CA GLN A 24 -29.61 -25.44 -2.69
C GLN A 24 -30.06 -24.54 -1.54
N HIS A 25 -30.95 -25.11 -0.74
CA HIS A 25 -31.77 -24.49 0.30
C HIS A 25 -30.98 -24.11 1.58
N MET A 26 -31.48 -23.02 2.19
CA MET A 26 -31.13 -22.59 3.55
C MET A 26 -31.75 -23.47 4.62
N ALA A 27 -31.02 -23.70 5.71
CA ALA A 27 -31.59 -24.07 7.00
C ALA A 27 -30.97 -23.17 8.08
N SER A 28 -31.86 -22.50 8.79
CA SER A 28 -31.58 -21.59 9.92
C SER A 28 -31.44 -22.38 11.22
N ASN A 29 -30.43 -22.06 12.04
CA ASN A 29 -30.41 -22.44 13.46
C ASN A 29 -29.89 -21.30 14.33
N GLN A 30 -30.74 -20.89 15.26
CA GLN A 30 -30.45 -19.94 16.34
C GLN A 30 -29.72 -20.64 17.49
N MET A 31 -28.82 -19.97 18.17
CA MET A 31 -28.25 -20.36 19.45
C MET A 31 -28.12 -19.18 20.42
N PRO A 32 -28.21 -19.44 21.74
CA PRO A 32 -28.57 -18.42 22.73
C PRO A 32 -27.36 -17.73 23.39
N VAL A 33 -27.68 -16.59 23.96
CA VAL A 33 -26.82 -15.69 24.73
C VAL A 33 -26.56 -16.24 26.12
N SER A 34 -25.31 -16.19 26.62
CA SER A 34 -25.00 -16.31 28.04
C SER A 34 -24.07 -15.17 28.52
N SER A 35 -24.53 -14.58 29.60
CA SER A 35 -23.94 -13.45 30.32
C SER A 35 -22.85 -13.89 31.32
N VAL A 36 -21.82 -13.06 31.49
CA VAL A 36 -20.83 -13.20 32.57
C VAL A 36 -20.53 -11.83 33.20
N PRO A 37 -20.42 -11.73 34.52
CA PRO A 37 -20.30 -10.46 35.24
C PRO A 37 -18.86 -10.01 35.47
N SER A 38 -18.73 -8.70 35.61
CA SER A 38 -17.54 -7.91 35.91
C SER A 38 -17.10 -8.04 37.37
N THR A 39 -15.78 -7.98 37.60
CA THR A 39 -15.23 -7.62 38.91
C THR A 39 -14.10 -6.61 38.76
N ILE A 40 -14.25 -5.48 39.41
CA ILE A 40 -13.33 -4.35 39.50
C ILE A 40 -12.41 -4.59 40.70
N ASN A 41 -11.11 -4.33 40.61
CA ASN A 41 -10.26 -4.05 41.74
C ASN A 41 -9.32 -2.86 41.45
N ASN A 42 -9.55 -1.80 42.23
CA ASN A 42 -8.72 -0.60 42.35
C ASN A 42 -7.54 -0.89 43.29
N VAL A 43 -6.31 -0.48 42.91
CA VAL A 43 -5.20 -0.29 43.87
C VAL A 43 -4.54 1.05 43.56
N VAL A 44 -4.52 1.91 44.57
CA VAL A 44 -3.82 3.20 44.63
C VAL A 44 -2.45 2.96 45.28
N PRO A 45 -1.35 3.53 44.79
CA PRO A 45 -0.12 3.63 45.59
C PRO A 45 0.11 5.05 46.13
N THR A 46 0.41 5.08 47.41
CA THR A 46 0.75 6.23 48.25
C THR A 46 2.16 6.76 47.98
N ASN A 47 2.25 8.07 48.10
CA ASN A 47 3.42 8.92 47.95
C ASN A 47 4.23 8.97 49.27
N THR A 48 5.56 8.75 49.24
CA THR A 48 6.46 9.10 50.35
C THR A 48 7.64 9.90 49.82
N GLY A 49 7.73 11.15 50.35
CA GLY A 49 8.79 12.08 50.03
C GLY A 49 10.09 11.79 50.82
N ILE A 50 11.21 12.11 50.20
CA ILE A 50 12.53 12.14 50.85
C ILE A 50 13.18 13.51 50.60
N ALA A 51 13.64 14.12 51.71
CA ALA A 51 14.22 15.45 51.79
C ALA A 51 15.68 15.50 51.28
N ARG A 52 16.06 16.64 50.73
CA ARG A 52 17.44 17.01 50.35
C ARG A 52 18.21 17.58 51.51
N PRO A 53 19.52 17.30 51.68
CA PRO A 53 20.42 18.01 52.58
C PRO A 53 21.04 19.27 51.95
N PRO A 54 21.56 20.23 52.74
CA PRO A 54 21.99 21.54 52.31
C PRO A 54 23.42 21.61 51.78
N VAL A 55 23.66 22.58 50.89
CA VAL A 55 24.94 22.87 50.24
C VAL A 55 25.75 23.87 51.07
N PRO A 56 27.07 23.74 51.23
CA PRO A 56 27.93 24.79 51.78
C PRO A 56 28.46 25.77 50.73
N SER A 57 28.58 27.01 51.13
CA SER A 57 28.95 28.16 50.35
C SER A 57 30.47 28.36 50.16
N SER A 58 30.76 28.98 48.99
CA SER A 58 31.85 29.88 48.61
C SER A 58 33.31 29.41 48.60
N ILE A 59 33.82 29.33 47.35
CA ILE A 59 35.23 29.57 46.99
C ILE A 59 35.24 30.49 45.75
N GLU A 60 35.89 31.65 45.87
CA GLU A 60 36.17 32.57 44.76
C GLU A 60 37.13 31.92 43.78
N SER A 61 36.77 31.90 42.48
CA SER A 61 37.62 31.43 41.40
C SER A 61 37.85 32.53 40.34
N VAL A 62 39.11 32.69 40.02
CA VAL A 62 39.68 33.51 38.94
C VAL A 62 39.01 33.20 37.60
N PRO A 63 38.68 34.19 36.74
CA PRO A 63 38.05 33.93 35.46
C PRO A 63 39.02 33.28 34.48
N PRO A 64 38.59 32.22 33.75
CA PRO A 64 39.40 31.60 32.70
C PRO A 64 39.42 32.47 31.45
N PRO A 65 40.49 32.32 30.59
CA PRO A 65 40.60 33.09 29.36
C PRO A 65 39.46 32.79 28.40
N THR A 66 38.94 33.84 27.77
CA THR A 66 37.82 33.77 26.80
C THR A 66 38.14 32.82 25.66
N PRO A 67 37.33 31.80 25.38
CA PRO A 67 37.56 30.92 24.24
C PRO A 67 37.27 31.72 22.95
N THR A 68 38.25 31.71 22.03
CA THR A 68 38.05 32.19 20.66
C THR A 68 36.99 31.33 19.98
N VAL A 69 35.79 31.90 19.78
CA VAL A 69 34.71 31.22 19.06
C VAL A 69 35.11 31.07 17.62
N ALA A 70 35.33 29.82 17.18
CA ALA A 70 35.47 29.50 15.77
C ALA A 70 34.19 29.93 15.01
N PRO A 71 34.28 30.42 13.77
CA PRO A 71 33.11 30.80 12.99
C PRO A 71 32.16 29.60 12.87
N PRO A 72 30.85 29.84 12.98
CA PRO A 72 29.86 28.75 12.86
C PRO A 72 30.04 28.05 11.51
N ALA A 73 30.02 26.72 11.53
CA ALA A 73 30.04 25.91 10.33
C ALA A 73 28.88 26.36 9.40
N PRO A 74 29.07 26.39 8.08
CA PRO A 74 28.01 26.77 7.16
C PRO A 74 26.79 25.89 7.40
N ALA A 75 25.62 26.51 7.51
CA ALA A 75 24.36 25.81 7.71
C ALA A 75 24.19 24.76 6.57
N PRO A 76 23.78 23.54 6.89
CA PRO A 76 23.54 22.52 5.87
C PRO A 76 22.57 23.09 4.83
N PRO A 77 22.76 22.77 3.52
CA PRO A 77 21.87 23.25 2.48
C PRO A 77 20.45 22.85 2.82
N LYS A 78 19.50 23.80 2.72
CA LYS A 78 18.08 23.50 2.90
C LYS A 78 17.70 22.39 1.93
N ARG A 79 17.24 21.23 2.45
CA ARG A 79 16.73 20.13 1.63
C ARG A 79 15.58 20.66 0.80
N ARG A 80 15.57 20.32 -0.49
CA ARG A 80 14.41 20.57 -1.34
C ARG A 80 13.22 19.75 -0.80
N GLU A 81 12.05 20.29 -0.93
CA GLU A 81 10.80 19.62 -0.51
C GLU A 81 10.19 18.79 -1.64
N ILE A 82 10.70 18.95 -2.87
CA ILE A 82 10.23 18.27 -4.08
C ILE A 82 11.43 17.85 -4.92
N TYR A 83 11.44 16.58 -5.34
CA TYR A 83 12.38 16.08 -6.33
C TYR A 83 11.60 15.41 -7.45
N ARG A 84 12.07 15.59 -8.69
CA ARG A 84 11.40 15.12 -9.90
C ARG A 84 12.34 14.24 -10.74
N PHE A 85 11.79 13.13 -11.24
CA PHE A 85 12.37 12.32 -12.29
C PHE A 85 11.46 12.35 -13.51
N THR A 86 12.04 12.51 -14.71
CA THR A 86 11.28 12.51 -15.97
C THR A 86 11.73 11.34 -16.83
N SER A 87 10.79 10.46 -17.14
CA SER A 87 10.98 9.32 -18.03
C SER A 87 10.74 9.70 -19.49
N ASN A 88 11.29 8.92 -20.40
CA ASN A 88 10.96 9.01 -21.83
C ASN A 88 9.62 8.32 -22.17
N ARG A 89 9.04 7.53 -21.25
CA ARG A 89 7.77 6.80 -21.38
C ARG A 89 6.76 7.30 -20.35
N PRO A 90 5.44 7.19 -20.64
CA PRO A 90 4.42 7.39 -19.62
C PRO A 90 4.62 6.41 -18.47
N LEU A 91 4.38 6.87 -17.23
CA LEU A 91 4.53 6.13 -16.00
C LEU A 91 3.16 5.81 -15.40
N PHE A 92 3.06 4.67 -14.72
CA PHE A 92 1.82 4.26 -14.05
C PHE A 92 2.07 3.75 -12.64
N ALA A 93 2.65 2.56 -12.48
CA ALA A 93 2.89 1.96 -11.17
C ALA A 93 4.17 2.51 -10.53
N ALA A 94 4.15 2.77 -9.22
CA ALA A 94 5.33 3.13 -8.46
C ALA A 94 5.31 2.49 -7.09
N ALA A 95 6.49 2.22 -6.51
CA ALA A 95 6.62 1.69 -5.16
C ALA A 95 7.93 2.09 -4.50
N TRP A 96 7.86 2.53 -3.24
CA TRP A 96 9.02 2.78 -2.40
C TRP A 96 9.70 1.49 -1.96
N SER A 97 11.03 1.46 -2.05
CA SER A 97 11.82 0.45 -1.33
C SER A 97 11.80 0.74 0.17
N CYS A 98 11.59 -0.31 0.96
CA CYS A 98 11.61 -0.22 2.43
C CYS A 98 13.03 -0.23 3.02
N LYS A 99 14.07 -0.47 2.22
CA LYS A 99 15.45 -0.58 2.67
C LYS A 99 16.02 0.75 3.15
N ARG A 100 16.63 0.74 4.36
CA ARG A 100 17.22 1.93 4.99
C ARG A 100 18.73 2.02 4.84
N HIS A 101 19.39 0.98 4.32
CA HIS A 101 20.83 0.99 4.09
C HIS A 101 21.24 2.18 3.19
N PRO A 102 22.36 2.88 3.45
CA PRO A 102 22.77 4.08 2.69
C PRO A 102 22.75 3.90 1.18
N ASP A 103 23.19 2.75 0.67
CA ASP A 103 23.25 2.48 -0.78
C ASP A 103 21.87 2.15 -1.38
N LYS A 104 20.87 1.86 -0.55
CA LYS A 104 19.54 1.37 -0.96
C LYS A 104 18.39 2.28 -0.57
N ARG A 105 18.65 3.26 0.30
CA ARG A 105 17.62 4.23 0.71
C ARG A 105 17.20 5.13 -0.44
N TRP A 106 16.03 5.69 -0.37
CA TRP A 106 15.45 6.59 -1.36
C TRP A 106 15.23 5.96 -2.74
N ARG A 107 15.15 4.63 -2.83
CA ARG A 107 14.85 3.95 -4.09
C ARG A 107 13.34 3.83 -4.30
N ILE A 108 12.93 4.03 -5.54
CA ILE A 108 11.57 3.85 -6.02
C ILE A 108 11.65 3.02 -7.29
N ALA A 109 10.86 1.96 -7.36
CA ALA A 109 10.62 1.27 -8.62
C ALA A 109 9.43 1.93 -9.31
N VAL A 110 9.53 2.18 -10.61
CA VAL A 110 8.46 2.80 -11.40
C VAL A 110 8.29 2.08 -12.72
N GLY A 111 7.05 1.75 -13.05
CA GLY A 111 6.66 1.03 -14.26
C GLY A 111 6.12 1.96 -15.33
N SER A 112 6.51 1.72 -16.58
CA SER A 112 5.95 2.43 -17.73
C SER A 112 4.64 1.81 -18.19
N VAL A 113 3.83 2.61 -18.89
CA VAL A 113 2.62 2.17 -19.58
C VAL A 113 2.69 2.57 -21.05
N VAL A 114 2.96 1.58 -21.91
CA VAL A 114 2.94 1.71 -23.36
C VAL A 114 2.02 0.62 -23.89
N GLU A 115 0.82 1.00 -24.31
CA GLU A 115 -0.24 0.05 -24.71
C GLU A 115 -0.06 -0.46 -26.12
N ASP A 116 0.28 0.41 -27.07
CA ASP A 116 0.45 0.05 -28.50
C ASP A 116 1.59 -0.96 -28.73
N LYS A 117 2.56 -1.00 -27.86
CA LYS A 117 3.72 -1.87 -27.93
C LYS A 117 4.05 -2.43 -26.54
N PRO A 118 3.29 -3.42 -26.06
CA PRO A 118 3.45 -3.95 -24.70
C PRO A 118 4.88 -4.38 -24.37
N GLN A 119 5.61 -4.93 -25.34
CA GLN A 119 7.02 -5.36 -25.20
C GLN A 119 7.99 -4.21 -24.93
N ASN A 120 7.58 -2.95 -25.14
CA ASN A 120 8.42 -1.79 -24.89
C ASN A 120 8.31 -1.26 -23.45
N ASN A 121 7.51 -1.91 -22.59
CA ASN A 121 7.41 -1.49 -21.21
C ASN A 121 8.67 -1.85 -20.43
N ARG A 122 8.97 -1.03 -19.43
CA ARG A 122 10.12 -1.20 -18.55
C ARG A 122 9.73 -0.88 -17.12
N VAL A 123 10.47 -1.49 -16.21
CA VAL A 123 10.51 -1.06 -14.81
C VAL A 123 11.85 -0.39 -14.59
N SER A 124 11.84 0.85 -14.13
CA SER A 124 13.03 1.63 -13.79
C SER A 124 13.17 1.72 -12.28
N VAL A 125 14.37 1.51 -11.77
CA VAL A 125 14.69 1.79 -10.36
C VAL A 125 15.38 3.16 -10.30
N VAL A 126 14.69 4.10 -9.70
CA VAL A 126 15.11 5.50 -9.52
C VAL A 126 15.51 5.69 -8.06
N GLN A 127 16.57 6.45 -7.83
CA GLN A 127 17.08 6.74 -6.50
C GLN A 127 17.44 8.21 -6.37
N LEU A 128 17.16 8.80 -5.20
CA LEU A 128 17.63 10.15 -4.89
C LEU A 128 19.12 10.11 -4.63
N ASP A 129 19.89 10.85 -5.42
CA ASP A 129 21.26 11.19 -5.13
C ASP A 129 21.27 12.37 -4.16
N GLU A 130 21.56 12.09 -2.89
CA GLU A 130 21.52 13.12 -1.84
C GLU A 130 22.63 14.17 -1.96
N GLN A 131 23.70 13.87 -2.69
CA GLN A 131 24.79 14.82 -2.91
C GLN A 131 24.44 15.82 -4.01
N GLN A 132 23.84 15.34 -5.09
CA GLN A 132 23.41 16.17 -6.21
C GLN A 132 22.03 16.78 -6.01
N GLY A 133 21.20 16.17 -5.14
CA GLY A 133 19.83 16.56 -4.93
C GLY A 133 18.94 16.30 -6.15
N GLU A 134 19.15 15.18 -6.81
CA GLU A 134 18.43 14.78 -8.02
C GLU A 134 17.99 13.32 -7.95
N LEU A 135 16.84 13.01 -8.55
CA LEU A 135 16.39 11.64 -8.76
C LEU A 135 17.03 11.08 -10.03
N VAL A 136 17.79 10.01 -9.90
CA VAL A 136 18.55 9.39 -10.98
C VAL A 136 18.08 7.96 -11.22
N GLU A 137 17.86 7.58 -12.47
CA GLU A 137 17.65 6.18 -12.84
C GLU A 137 18.96 5.41 -12.62
N ARG A 138 18.95 4.44 -11.72
CA ARG A 138 20.11 3.58 -11.46
C ARG A 138 20.22 2.49 -12.51
N PHE A 139 19.09 1.86 -12.82
CA PHE A 139 18.97 0.87 -13.88
C PHE A 139 17.51 0.69 -14.27
N SER A 140 17.28 0.02 -15.40
CA SER A 140 15.94 -0.41 -15.81
C SER A 140 16.00 -1.78 -16.48
N PHE A 141 14.89 -2.50 -16.46
CA PHE A 141 14.76 -3.81 -17.09
C PHE A 141 13.45 -3.90 -17.88
N GLU A 142 13.42 -4.80 -18.85
CA GLU A 142 12.26 -4.99 -19.73
C GLU A 142 11.11 -5.69 -18.99
N HIS A 143 9.91 -5.25 -19.30
CA HIS A 143 8.67 -5.86 -18.82
C HIS A 143 7.69 -5.96 -19.99
N ASN A 144 7.25 -7.18 -20.33
CA ASN A 144 6.50 -7.44 -21.55
C ASN A 144 5.13 -6.78 -21.62
N PHE A 145 4.57 -6.39 -20.46
CA PHE A 145 3.27 -5.72 -20.33
C PHE A 145 3.42 -4.53 -19.36
N PRO A 146 2.52 -3.53 -19.41
CA PRO A 146 2.47 -2.53 -18.36
C PRO A 146 2.27 -3.20 -17.00
N PRO A 147 3.12 -2.95 -16.00
CA PRO A 147 2.85 -3.43 -14.65
C PRO A 147 1.67 -2.65 -14.04
N ASN A 148 0.66 -3.37 -13.56
CA ASN A 148 -0.51 -2.76 -12.90
C ASN A 148 -0.15 -2.31 -11.48
N CYS A 149 0.66 -3.10 -10.79
CA CYS A 149 1.19 -2.82 -9.48
C CYS A 149 2.66 -3.26 -9.39
N ILE A 150 3.40 -2.56 -8.56
CA ILE A 150 4.79 -2.86 -8.21
C ILE A 150 4.90 -2.74 -6.70
N GLU A 151 5.57 -3.70 -6.06
CA GLU A 151 5.90 -3.61 -4.64
C GLU A 151 7.28 -4.19 -4.36
N TRP A 152 7.97 -3.59 -3.40
CA TRP A 152 9.15 -4.17 -2.79
C TRP A 152 8.76 -5.03 -1.60
N ILE A 153 9.57 -6.07 -1.34
CA ILE A 153 9.40 -6.84 -0.10
C ILE A 153 9.36 -5.89 1.12
N PRO A 154 8.36 -6.00 2.01
CA PRO A 154 8.21 -5.11 3.16
C PRO A 154 9.23 -5.45 4.27
N ASP A 155 10.48 -5.05 4.09
CA ASP A 155 11.62 -5.38 4.95
C ASP A 155 12.39 -4.12 5.35
N LEU A 156 12.01 -3.53 6.47
CA LEU A 156 12.67 -2.37 7.07
C LEU A 156 13.99 -2.72 7.80
N ASN A 157 14.21 -4.01 8.08
CA ASN A 157 15.30 -4.47 8.94
C ASN A 157 16.41 -5.22 8.19
N ASP A 158 16.36 -5.24 6.85
CA ASP A 158 17.32 -5.96 5.99
C ASP A 158 17.45 -7.46 6.28
N ASN A 159 16.36 -8.11 6.70
CA ASN A 159 16.31 -9.54 6.99
C ASN A 159 16.22 -10.41 5.73
N TYR A 160 15.75 -9.82 4.62
CA TYR A 160 15.49 -10.52 3.36
C TYR A 160 16.36 -9.97 2.23
N PRO A 161 16.58 -10.77 1.17
CA PRO A 161 17.18 -10.27 -0.06
C PRO A 161 16.37 -9.09 -0.63
N ASP A 162 16.98 -8.34 -1.52
CA ASP A 162 16.35 -7.22 -2.19
C ASP A 162 15.43 -7.74 -3.31
N ILE A 163 14.15 -7.83 -3.03
CA ILE A 163 13.16 -8.45 -3.90
C ILE A 163 12.10 -7.42 -4.30
N LEU A 164 11.75 -7.43 -5.58
CA LEU A 164 10.72 -6.61 -6.19
C LEU A 164 9.69 -7.53 -6.85
N ALA A 165 8.42 -7.27 -6.65
CA ALA A 165 7.31 -7.95 -7.33
C ALA A 165 6.59 -7.00 -8.29
N THR A 166 6.07 -7.56 -9.38
CA THR A 166 5.24 -6.84 -10.36
C THR A 166 4.06 -7.69 -10.79
N SER A 167 2.88 -7.09 -10.94
CA SER A 167 1.69 -7.75 -11.49
C SER A 167 1.39 -7.27 -12.92
N GLY A 168 0.75 -8.16 -13.67
CA GLY A 168 0.26 -7.95 -15.03
C GLY A 168 -0.51 -9.20 -15.45
N GLU A 169 -0.06 -9.92 -16.48
CA GLU A 169 -0.60 -11.26 -16.80
C GLU A 169 -0.45 -12.26 -15.66
N CYS A 170 0.63 -12.13 -14.89
CA CYS A 170 1.00 -12.96 -13.76
C CYS A 170 1.84 -12.16 -12.77
N LEU A 171 2.07 -12.71 -11.59
CA LEU A 171 2.97 -12.15 -10.60
C LEU A 171 4.41 -12.58 -10.91
N LYS A 172 5.31 -11.60 -11.11
CA LYS A 172 6.73 -11.83 -11.35
C LYS A 172 7.54 -11.35 -10.17
N ILE A 173 8.43 -12.19 -9.69
CA ILE A 173 9.33 -11.90 -8.57
C ILE A 173 10.75 -11.72 -9.12
N TYR A 174 11.36 -10.59 -8.82
CA TYR A 174 12.70 -10.22 -9.25
C TYR A 174 13.62 -10.08 -8.04
N ARG A 175 14.84 -10.60 -8.15
CA ARG A 175 15.94 -10.23 -7.25
C ARG A 175 16.70 -9.06 -7.83
N VAL A 176 16.96 -8.07 -6.98
CA VAL A 176 17.75 -6.89 -7.33
C VAL A 176 19.13 -7.02 -6.71
N ASP A 177 20.16 -7.11 -7.58
CA ASP A 177 21.54 -7.17 -7.17
C ASP A 177 22.32 -6.01 -7.83
N GLY A 178 22.76 -5.05 -7.02
CA GLY A 178 23.41 -3.85 -7.51
C GLY A 178 22.54 -3.08 -8.49
N ASN A 179 22.94 -3.04 -9.75
CA ASN A 179 22.23 -2.34 -10.84
C ASN A 179 21.52 -3.30 -11.82
N THR A 180 21.15 -4.47 -11.37
CA THR A 180 20.46 -5.46 -12.21
C THR A 180 19.28 -6.07 -11.47
N ALA A 181 18.26 -6.47 -12.24
CA ALA A 181 17.14 -7.24 -11.72
C ALA A 181 17.01 -8.54 -12.53
N THR A 182 16.94 -9.66 -11.84
CA THR A 182 16.81 -10.98 -12.46
C THR A 182 15.50 -11.64 -11.99
N ILE A 183 14.77 -12.27 -12.92
CA ILE A 183 13.54 -13.01 -12.57
C ILE A 183 13.91 -14.24 -11.74
N GLU A 184 13.38 -14.31 -10.53
CA GLU A 184 13.52 -15.50 -9.67
C GLU A 184 12.41 -16.51 -9.88
N CYS A 185 11.16 -16.04 -9.87
CA CYS A 185 10.03 -16.89 -10.18
C CYS A 185 8.89 -16.12 -10.85
N ILE A 186 8.05 -16.86 -11.53
CA ILE A 186 6.80 -16.39 -12.14
C ILE A 186 5.68 -17.22 -11.52
N LEU A 187 4.78 -16.53 -10.83
CA LEU A 187 3.65 -17.16 -10.17
C LEU A 187 2.41 -16.97 -11.05
N ASN A 188 1.96 -18.07 -11.61
CA ASN A 188 0.74 -18.14 -12.40
C ASN A 188 -0.08 -19.35 -11.96
N ASN A 189 -1.38 -19.23 -12.06
CA ASN A 189 -2.32 -20.26 -11.62
C ASN A 189 -2.66 -21.30 -12.71
N LYS A 190 -1.89 -21.36 -13.81
CA LYS A 190 -2.15 -22.24 -14.95
C LYS A 190 -2.07 -23.73 -14.64
N GLN A 191 -1.43 -24.11 -13.52
CA GLN A 191 -1.33 -25.52 -13.11
C GLN A 191 -2.57 -26.03 -12.38
N THR A 192 -3.34 -25.16 -11.75
CA THR A 192 -4.52 -25.52 -10.95
C THR A 192 -5.85 -25.20 -11.65
N SER A 193 -5.81 -24.34 -12.67
CA SER A 193 -6.98 -23.94 -13.44
C SER A 193 -6.67 -23.88 -14.94
N ASN A 194 -7.55 -24.39 -15.77
CA ASN A 194 -7.48 -24.25 -17.22
C ASN A 194 -7.65 -22.80 -17.70
N TYR A 195 -8.11 -21.91 -16.82
CA TYR A 195 -8.29 -20.49 -17.05
C TYR A 195 -7.73 -19.71 -15.87
N SER A 196 -6.84 -18.78 -16.11
CA SER A 196 -6.43 -17.77 -15.16
C SER A 196 -6.49 -16.39 -15.84
N GLY A 197 -7.26 -15.48 -15.28
CA GLY A 197 -7.34 -14.11 -15.76
C GLY A 197 -6.06 -13.32 -15.44
N PRO A 198 -5.81 -12.21 -16.15
CA PRO A 198 -4.80 -11.24 -15.74
C PRO A 198 -5.04 -10.73 -14.33
N LEU A 199 -3.95 -10.41 -13.64
CA LEU A 199 -4.00 -9.83 -12.32
C LEU A 199 -4.38 -8.35 -12.38
N THR A 200 -5.24 -7.92 -11.47
CA THR A 200 -5.66 -6.51 -11.32
C THR A 200 -4.77 -5.77 -10.36
N ASN A 201 -4.42 -6.41 -9.24
CA ASN A 201 -3.51 -5.87 -8.23
C ASN A 201 -2.91 -7.01 -7.39
N PHE A 202 -2.00 -6.65 -6.48
CA PHE A 202 -1.51 -7.53 -5.42
C PHE A 202 -1.09 -6.70 -4.21
N ASP A 203 -1.03 -7.33 -3.05
CA ASP A 203 -0.49 -6.75 -1.81
C ASP A 203 0.44 -7.75 -1.14
N TRP A 204 1.57 -7.26 -0.67
CA TRP A 204 2.54 -8.03 0.05
C TRP A 204 2.29 -7.95 1.55
N ASN A 205 2.17 -9.09 2.22
CA ASN A 205 1.86 -9.09 3.64
C ASN A 205 2.99 -8.46 4.48
N ASP A 206 2.71 -7.35 5.14
CA ASP A 206 3.66 -6.61 5.98
C ASP A 206 4.09 -7.39 7.25
N VAL A 207 3.26 -8.35 7.72
CA VAL A 207 3.52 -9.13 8.95
C VAL A 207 4.31 -10.39 8.65
N ASP A 208 3.97 -11.04 7.54
CA ASP A 208 4.66 -12.25 7.05
C ASP A 208 5.04 -12.07 5.59
N PRO A 209 6.26 -11.58 5.30
CA PRO A 209 6.71 -11.35 3.93
C PRO A 209 6.82 -12.61 3.05
N SER A 210 6.53 -13.78 3.61
CA SER A 210 6.38 -15.00 2.83
C SER A 210 5.00 -15.12 2.15
N LEU A 211 4.05 -14.21 2.44
CA LEU A 211 2.72 -14.20 1.86
C LEU A 211 2.51 -13.03 0.90
N ILE A 212 1.95 -13.32 -0.27
CA ILE A 212 1.45 -12.33 -1.23
C ILE A 212 0.02 -12.70 -1.59
N GLY A 213 -0.87 -11.71 -1.62
CA GLY A 213 -2.23 -11.84 -2.14
C GLY A 213 -2.35 -11.22 -3.52
N THR A 214 -2.99 -11.89 -4.46
CA THR A 214 -3.28 -11.34 -5.80
C THR A 214 -4.77 -11.34 -6.06
N SER A 215 -5.26 -10.29 -6.71
CA SER A 215 -6.61 -10.16 -7.24
C SER A 215 -6.62 -10.30 -8.77
N SER A 216 -7.72 -10.80 -9.33
CA SER A 216 -7.82 -11.12 -10.75
C SER A 216 -9.18 -10.77 -11.35
N ILE A 217 -9.20 -10.54 -12.66
CA ILE A 217 -10.44 -10.35 -13.42
C ILE A 217 -11.32 -11.61 -13.47
N ASP A 218 -10.78 -12.77 -13.15
CA ASP A 218 -11.51 -14.04 -13.10
C ASP A 218 -12.33 -14.24 -11.81
N MET A 219 -12.57 -13.16 -11.06
CA MET A 219 -13.32 -13.11 -9.79
C MET A 219 -12.61 -13.79 -8.63
N SER A 220 -11.38 -14.27 -8.83
CA SER A 220 -10.63 -14.98 -7.81
C SER A 220 -9.60 -14.09 -7.12
N CYS A 221 -9.27 -14.47 -5.88
CA CYS A 221 -8.06 -14.09 -5.18
C CYS A 221 -7.21 -15.30 -4.93
N THR A 222 -5.90 -15.14 -5.07
CA THR A 222 -4.93 -16.21 -4.79
C THR A 222 -3.92 -15.72 -3.76
N ILE A 223 -3.75 -16.49 -2.69
CA ILE A 223 -2.71 -16.24 -1.70
C ILE A 223 -1.55 -17.19 -2.00
N TRP A 224 -0.39 -16.60 -2.21
CA TRP A 224 0.85 -17.28 -2.51
C TRP A 224 1.71 -17.40 -1.27
N GLN A 225 2.39 -18.54 -1.14
CA GLN A 225 3.44 -18.78 -0.16
C GLN A 225 4.78 -18.70 -0.87
N LEU A 226 5.63 -17.74 -0.48
CA LEU A 226 6.99 -17.60 -0.99
C LEU A 226 7.99 -18.31 -0.07
N GLU A 227 8.97 -18.96 -0.68
CA GLU A 227 10.16 -19.45 -0.03
C GLU A 227 11.36 -18.61 -0.51
N THR A 228 11.76 -17.64 0.28
CA THR A 228 12.85 -16.71 -0.03
C THR A 228 14.23 -17.31 0.30
N GLY A 229 14.51 -18.47 -0.13
CA GLY A 229 15.80 -19.20 -0.18
C GLY A 229 17.01 -18.74 0.65
N GLN A 230 16.84 -18.25 1.87
CA GLN A 230 17.94 -18.03 2.82
C GLN A 230 18.20 -19.31 3.60
N THR A 231 19.11 -20.15 3.11
CA THR A 231 19.81 -21.14 3.91
C THR A 231 21.22 -20.61 4.19
N LEU A 232 21.70 -20.74 5.42
CA LEU A 232 23.06 -20.38 5.85
C LEU A 232 24.09 -20.80 4.78
N GLY A 233 24.62 -19.81 4.05
CA GLY A 233 25.74 -19.99 3.13
C GLY A 233 25.41 -20.31 1.67
N GLN A 234 24.16 -20.41 1.23
CA GLN A 234 23.79 -20.58 -0.17
C GLN A 234 22.60 -19.67 -0.54
N THR A 235 22.78 -18.86 -1.58
CA THR A 235 21.69 -18.10 -2.22
C THR A 235 20.80 -19.06 -3.01
N LYS A 236 19.76 -19.60 -2.39
CA LYS A 236 18.75 -20.36 -3.09
C LYS A 236 17.79 -19.40 -3.80
N LYS A 237 17.39 -19.73 -5.00
CA LYS A 237 16.42 -18.99 -5.79
C LYS A 237 15.07 -18.95 -5.06
N THR A 238 14.41 -17.77 -5.04
CA THR A 238 13.05 -17.64 -4.51
C THR A 238 12.09 -18.53 -5.32
N SER A 239 11.26 -19.27 -4.63
CA SER A 239 10.17 -20.05 -5.22
C SER A 239 8.85 -19.69 -4.54
N GLY A 240 7.73 -19.97 -5.20
CA GLY A 240 6.42 -19.73 -4.63
C GLY A 240 5.42 -20.79 -5.04
N SER A 241 4.47 -21.03 -4.17
CA SER A 241 3.37 -21.98 -4.37
C SER A 241 2.04 -21.36 -3.99
N VAL A 242 0.95 -21.87 -4.54
CA VAL A 242 -0.40 -21.47 -4.14
C VAL A 242 -0.68 -22.00 -2.73
N LYS A 243 -0.91 -21.11 -1.78
CA LYS A 243 -1.39 -21.48 -0.44
C LYS A 243 -2.90 -21.72 -0.45
N THR A 244 -3.64 -20.81 -1.09
CA THR A 244 -5.09 -20.94 -1.29
C THR A 244 -5.54 -20.06 -2.45
N GLN A 245 -6.64 -20.47 -3.07
CA GLN A 245 -7.37 -19.71 -4.08
C GLN A 245 -8.85 -19.79 -3.79
N LEU A 246 -9.54 -18.66 -3.95
CA LEU A 246 -10.98 -18.57 -3.71
C LEU A 246 -11.64 -17.64 -4.71
N ILE A 247 -12.92 -17.87 -4.99
CA ILE A 247 -13.79 -16.93 -5.67
C ILE A 247 -14.20 -15.87 -4.63
N ALA A 248 -13.66 -14.67 -4.75
CA ALA A 248 -13.84 -13.63 -3.76
C ALA A 248 -15.09 -12.79 -4.01
N HIS A 249 -15.45 -12.57 -5.27
CA HIS A 249 -16.56 -11.72 -5.69
C HIS A 249 -17.39 -12.38 -6.80
N ASP A 250 -18.56 -11.81 -7.08
CA ASP A 250 -19.44 -12.26 -8.17
C ASP A 250 -19.09 -11.61 -9.53
N LYS A 251 -18.12 -10.68 -9.52
CA LYS A 251 -17.55 -9.96 -10.67
C LYS A 251 -16.05 -9.81 -10.48
N PRO A 252 -15.30 -9.28 -11.47
CA PRO A 252 -13.85 -9.05 -11.35
C PRO A 252 -13.44 -8.43 -10.02
N VAL A 253 -12.39 -8.96 -9.41
CA VAL A 253 -11.77 -8.37 -8.22
C VAL A 253 -10.79 -7.31 -8.67
N HIS A 254 -10.90 -6.11 -8.14
CA HIS A 254 -10.07 -4.99 -8.56
C HIS A 254 -8.85 -4.78 -7.67
N ASP A 255 -9.00 -5.05 -6.37
CA ASP A 255 -7.90 -4.83 -5.42
C ASP A 255 -7.98 -5.78 -4.22
N ILE A 256 -6.83 -5.94 -3.56
CA ILE A 256 -6.65 -6.76 -2.35
C ILE A 256 -5.68 -6.04 -1.42
N ALA A 257 -5.94 -6.07 -0.10
CA ALA A 257 -5.05 -5.51 0.91
C ALA A 257 -5.03 -6.38 2.16
N PHE A 258 -3.82 -6.67 2.70
CA PHE A 258 -3.66 -7.31 3.99
C PHE A 258 -3.77 -6.30 5.14
N SER A 259 -4.30 -6.76 6.26
CA SER A 259 -4.18 -6.05 7.53
C SER A 259 -2.74 -6.11 8.04
N LYS A 260 -2.31 -5.09 8.79
CA LYS A 260 -0.97 -5.06 9.39
C LYS A 260 -0.96 -5.38 10.89
N ILE A 261 -2.05 -5.08 11.60
CA ILE A 261 -2.12 -5.15 13.06
C ILE A 261 -3.00 -6.33 13.50
N GLY A 262 -2.71 -6.86 14.68
CA GLY A 262 -3.46 -7.98 15.26
C GLY A 262 -3.25 -9.27 14.47
N ASN A 263 -4.31 -9.78 13.85
CA ASN A 263 -4.26 -10.95 12.97
C ASN A 263 -3.87 -10.58 11.52
N GLY A 264 -3.06 -9.54 11.32
CA GLY A 264 -2.69 -9.00 10.01
C GLY A 264 -2.07 -10.01 9.07
N ARG A 265 -1.43 -11.05 9.60
CA ARG A 265 -0.94 -12.18 8.79
C ARG A 265 -2.06 -12.93 8.09
N ASP A 266 -3.21 -13.08 8.73
CA ASP A 266 -4.28 -13.97 8.28
C ASP A 266 -5.49 -13.22 7.71
N ASN A 267 -5.60 -11.90 7.93
CA ASN A 267 -6.74 -11.11 7.50
C ASN A 267 -6.41 -10.27 6.26
N PHE A 268 -7.28 -10.36 5.27
CA PHE A 268 -7.22 -9.51 4.07
C PHE A 268 -8.60 -9.04 3.65
N ALA A 269 -8.63 -7.94 2.93
CA ALA A 269 -9.84 -7.37 2.35
C ALA A 269 -9.71 -7.31 0.83
N THR A 270 -10.83 -7.32 0.12
CA THR A 270 -10.90 -7.19 -1.33
C THR A 270 -12.03 -6.25 -1.72
N VAL A 271 -11.88 -5.62 -2.88
CA VAL A 271 -12.93 -4.84 -3.54
C VAL A 271 -13.09 -5.29 -4.99
N GLY A 272 -14.30 -5.21 -5.51
CA GLY A 272 -14.58 -5.71 -6.85
C GLY A 272 -15.59 -4.90 -7.64
N ALA A 273 -15.79 -5.34 -8.87
CA ALA A 273 -16.74 -4.75 -9.82
C ALA A 273 -18.21 -5.00 -9.44
N ASP A 274 -18.48 -5.78 -8.40
CA ASP A 274 -19.82 -5.95 -7.80
C ASP A 274 -20.19 -4.80 -6.85
N GLY A 275 -19.25 -3.87 -6.60
CA GLY A 275 -19.44 -2.71 -5.73
C GLY A 275 -19.33 -3.04 -4.24
N SER A 276 -18.80 -4.20 -3.87
CA SER A 276 -18.64 -4.63 -2.48
C SER A 276 -17.19 -4.60 -2.02
N ALA A 277 -16.99 -4.33 -0.71
CA ALA A 277 -15.75 -4.58 0.02
C ALA A 277 -15.97 -5.75 0.98
N ARG A 278 -15.13 -6.77 0.88
CA ARG A 278 -15.27 -8.02 1.62
C ARG A 278 -14.02 -8.31 2.44
N LEU A 279 -14.21 -8.84 3.66
CA LEU A 279 -13.17 -9.32 4.56
C LEU A 279 -13.08 -10.83 4.54
N PHE A 280 -11.84 -11.31 4.60
CA PHE A 280 -11.51 -12.73 4.67
C PHE A 280 -10.52 -13.00 5.79
N ASP A 281 -10.64 -14.20 6.40
CA ASP A 281 -9.70 -14.74 7.37
C ASP A 281 -9.12 -16.05 6.79
N LEU A 282 -7.80 -16.12 6.57
CA LEU A 282 -7.11 -17.30 6.04
C LEU A 282 -7.29 -18.56 6.89
N ARG A 283 -7.67 -18.39 8.16
CA ARG A 283 -7.97 -19.51 9.07
C ARG A 283 -9.37 -20.08 8.86
N ASN A 284 -10.28 -19.28 8.23
CA ASN A 284 -11.67 -19.67 7.98
C ASN A 284 -12.17 -19.00 6.68
N LEU A 285 -11.84 -19.62 5.55
CA LEU A 285 -12.21 -19.12 4.21
C LEU A 285 -13.62 -19.56 3.75
N GLN A 286 -14.38 -20.27 4.60
CA GLN A 286 -15.73 -20.69 4.23
C GLN A 286 -16.70 -19.52 4.15
N HIS A 287 -16.41 -18.43 4.84
CA HIS A 287 -17.24 -17.24 4.91
C HIS A 287 -16.40 -15.97 4.70
N SER A 288 -16.97 -15.03 3.95
CA SER A 288 -16.49 -13.65 3.88
C SER A 288 -17.51 -12.72 4.56
N THR A 289 -17.04 -11.58 5.04
CA THR A 289 -17.92 -10.55 5.62
C THR A 289 -17.95 -9.36 4.68
N ILE A 290 -19.12 -8.96 4.18
CA ILE A 290 -19.28 -7.70 3.46
C ILE A 290 -19.26 -6.57 4.48
N VAL A 291 -18.26 -5.68 4.38
CA VAL A 291 -18.10 -4.53 5.27
C VAL A 291 -18.61 -3.23 4.66
N TYR A 292 -18.70 -3.21 3.33
CA TYR A 292 -19.29 -2.09 2.61
C TYR A 292 -19.85 -2.56 1.27
N GLU A 293 -20.96 -1.98 0.87
CA GLU A 293 -21.53 -2.13 -0.47
C GLU A 293 -21.92 -0.74 -0.96
N ASP A 294 -21.44 -0.38 -2.15
CA ASP A 294 -21.82 0.89 -2.76
C ASP A 294 -23.34 0.91 -3.03
N PRO A 295 -24.07 1.97 -2.64
CA PRO A 295 -25.53 2.02 -2.80
C PRO A 295 -26.02 1.84 -4.24
N MET A 296 -25.20 2.28 -5.22
CA MET A 296 -25.50 2.14 -6.64
C MET A 296 -24.81 0.90 -7.26
N ARG A 297 -24.10 0.11 -6.45
CA ARG A 297 -23.27 -1.02 -6.88
C ARG A 297 -22.25 -0.64 -7.95
N THR A 298 -21.74 0.59 -7.84
CA THR A 298 -20.64 1.07 -8.69
C THR A 298 -19.38 0.28 -8.34
N PRO A 299 -18.59 -0.18 -9.33
CA PRO A 299 -17.37 -0.90 -9.07
C PRO A 299 -16.44 -0.14 -8.12
N LEU A 300 -15.92 -0.81 -7.11
CA LEU A 300 -14.89 -0.26 -6.24
C LEU A 300 -13.52 -0.55 -6.86
N MET A 301 -12.64 0.47 -6.94
CA MET A 301 -11.44 0.42 -7.77
C MET A 301 -10.18 0.10 -6.99
N ARG A 302 -9.99 0.71 -5.83
CA ARG A 302 -8.81 0.53 -4.98
C ARG A 302 -9.19 0.41 -3.52
N LEU A 303 -8.33 -0.25 -2.78
CA LEU A 303 -8.49 -0.49 -1.36
C LEU A 303 -7.17 -0.21 -0.64
N ALA A 304 -7.22 0.53 0.46
CA ALA A 304 -6.08 0.63 1.37
C ALA A 304 -6.51 0.32 2.80
N TRP A 305 -5.77 -0.56 3.45
CA TRP A 305 -5.97 -0.85 4.86
C TRP A 305 -5.08 0.07 5.69
N ASN A 306 -5.65 0.66 6.75
CA ASN A 306 -4.89 1.51 7.66
C ASN A 306 -3.77 0.70 8.33
N LYS A 307 -2.54 1.19 8.22
CA LYS A 307 -1.34 0.46 8.67
C LYS A 307 -1.09 0.58 10.18
N GLN A 308 -1.82 1.47 10.89
CA GLN A 308 -1.70 1.72 12.34
C GLN A 308 -2.97 1.37 13.12
N ASP A 309 -4.13 1.35 12.46
CA ASP A 309 -5.39 0.92 13.06
C ASP A 309 -6.15 -0.02 12.11
N SER A 310 -6.14 -1.30 12.42
CA SER A 310 -6.75 -2.34 11.60
C SER A 310 -8.29 -2.27 11.50
N HIS A 311 -8.93 -1.34 12.20
CA HIS A 311 -10.37 -1.16 12.09
C HIS A 311 -10.79 -0.33 10.87
N TYR A 312 -9.85 0.40 10.25
CA TYR A 312 -10.18 1.32 9.17
C TYR A 312 -9.65 0.85 7.81
N LEU A 313 -10.55 0.89 6.83
CA LEU A 313 -10.29 0.70 5.41
C LEU A 313 -10.67 1.97 4.67
N ALA A 314 -10.02 2.23 3.54
CA ALA A 314 -10.44 3.29 2.62
C ALA A 314 -10.56 2.73 1.21
N THR A 315 -11.57 3.16 0.47
CA THR A 315 -11.85 2.77 -0.92
C THR A 315 -12.52 3.91 -1.67
N PHE A 316 -12.56 3.80 -2.99
CA PHE A 316 -13.35 4.69 -3.84
C PHE A 316 -14.00 3.91 -4.99
N ALA A 317 -15.13 4.43 -5.45
CA ALA A 317 -15.85 3.86 -6.57
C ALA A 317 -15.29 4.38 -7.90
N GLN A 318 -15.54 3.63 -8.96
CA GLN A 318 -15.18 4.01 -10.33
C GLN A 318 -15.80 5.36 -10.68
N ASP A 319 -15.03 6.21 -11.35
CA ASP A 319 -15.44 7.56 -11.81
C ASP A 319 -15.94 8.49 -10.67
N SER A 320 -15.56 8.20 -9.41
CA SER A 320 -15.92 8.98 -8.23
C SER A 320 -14.81 9.96 -7.84
N ALA A 321 -15.21 11.16 -7.43
CA ALA A 321 -14.34 12.16 -6.81
C ALA A 321 -14.28 12.02 -5.27
N GLU A 322 -14.89 10.98 -4.71
CA GLU A 322 -15.03 10.75 -3.28
C GLU A 322 -14.28 9.50 -2.84
N VAL A 323 -13.60 9.59 -1.70
CA VAL A 323 -13.03 8.44 -0.99
C VAL A 323 -13.88 8.14 0.24
N VAL A 324 -14.20 6.86 0.43
CA VAL A 324 -15.01 6.36 1.54
C VAL A 324 -14.09 5.70 2.56
N VAL A 325 -14.20 6.10 3.83
CA VAL A 325 -13.53 5.45 4.96
C VAL A 325 -14.54 4.59 5.72
N ILE A 326 -14.18 3.34 5.95
CA ILE A 326 -15.03 2.28 6.52
C ILE A 326 -14.43 1.83 7.84
N ASP A 327 -15.26 1.72 8.88
CA ASP A 327 -14.92 1.02 10.12
C ASP A 327 -15.48 -0.41 10.02
N ILE A 328 -14.60 -1.42 10.03
CA ILE A 328 -15.01 -2.82 9.90
C ILE A 328 -15.89 -3.33 11.06
N ARG A 329 -15.92 -2.60 12.19
CA ARG A 329 -16.79 -2.90 13.35
C ARG A 329 -18.22 -2.40 13.12
N MET A 330 -18.39 -1.45 12.18
CA MET A 330 -19.68 -0.84 11.82
C MET A 330 -19.94 -1.04 10.32
N PRO A 331 -20.19 -2.28 9.88
CA PRO A 331 -20.33 -2.59 8.46
C PRO A 331 -21.49 -1.82 7.81
N CYS A 332 -21.38 -1.65 6.50
CA CYS A 332 -22.35 -1.00 5.62
C CYS A 332 -22.53 0.51 5.80
N SER A 333 -21.88 1.13 6.80
CA SER A 333 -21.96 2.57 7.01
C SER A 333 -20.56 3.19 7.01
N PRO A 334 -20.23 4.08 6.04
CA PRO A 334 -18.95 4.76 6.06
C PRO A 334 -18.86 5.71 7.26
N VAL A 335 -17.69 5.75 7.90
CA VAL A 335 -17.42 6.65 9.03
C VAL A 335 -16.96 8.03 8.59
N ALA A 336 -16.42 8.14 7.37
CA ALA A 336 -16.10 9.41 6.73
C ALA A 336 -16.20 9.30 5.21
N ARG A 337 -16.44 10.45 4.58
CA ARG A 337 -16.40 10.65 3.13
C ARG A 337 -15.52 11.85 2.84
N LEU A 338 -14.44 11.64 2.09
CA LEU A 338 -13.48 12.66 1.74
C LEU A 338 -13.83 13.19 0.34
N HIS A 339 -14.41 14.38 0.30
CA HIS A 339 -14.99 14.95 -0.91
C HIS A 339 -14.42 16.36 -1.17
N ASN A 340 -13.26 16.43 -1.84
CA ASN A 340 -12.66 17.70 -2.25
C ASN A 340 -11.99 17.61 -3.63
N HIS A 341 -11.80 16.38 -4.16
CA HIS A 341 -11.37 16.21 -5.55
C HIS A 341 -12.44 16.72 -6.50
N ARG A 342 -12.01 17.32 -7.61
CA ARG A 342 -12.88 17.89 -8.67
C ARG A 342 -13.05 16.95 -9.87
N ALA A 343 -12.33 15.85 -9.87
CA ALA A 343 -12.38 14.80 -10.85
C ALA A 343 -12.13 13.44 -10.18
N CYS A 344 -12.06 12.37 -10.97
CA CYS A 344 -11.95 11.00 -10.44
C CYS A 344 -10.71 10.80 -9.59
N VAL A 345 -10.87 10.10 -8.48
CA VAL A 345 -9.76 9.61 -7.66
C VAL A 345 -9.14 8.39 -8.33
N ASN A 346 -7.81 8.34 -8.40
CA ASN A 346 -7.04 7.23 -8.98
C ASN A 346 -6.21 6.46 -7.96
N GLY A 347 -5.84 7.09 -6.86
CA GLY A 347 -4.98 6.47 -5.87
C GLY A 347 -5.24 6.96 -4.46
N LEU A 348 -4.96 6.09 -3.50
CA LEU A 348 -5.03 6.41 -2.08
C LEU A 348 -3.97 5.63 -1.31
N ALA A 349 -3.43 6.22 -0.24
CA ALA A 349 -2.45 5.58 0.62
C ALA A 349 -2.57 6.10 2.06
N TRP A 350 -2.67 5.18 3.03
CA TRP A 350 -2.54 5.54 4.44
C TRP A 350 -1.10 5.86 4.80
N ALA A 351 -0.91 6.83 5.70
CA ALA A 351 0.39 7.08 6.28
C ALA A 351 0.86 5.87 7.10
N PRO A 352 2.06 5.32 6.84
CA PRO A 352 2.52 4.11 7.53
C PRO A 352 2.84 4.32 9.01
N HIS A 353 2.92 5.56 9.46
CA HIS A 353 3.29 5.97 10.82
C HIS A 353 2.14 6.60 11.61
N SER A 354 1.00 6.83 10.99
CA SER A 354 -0.14 7.52 11.59
C SER A 354 -1.46 6.81 11.28
N ALA A 355 -2.31 6.69 12.29
CA ALA A 355 -3.65 6.11 12.14
C ALA A 355 -4.66 7.09 11.52
N CYS A 356 -4.34 8.37 11.46
CA CYS A 356 -5.30 9.41 11.07
C CYS A 356 -4.94 10.19 9.80
N HIS A 357 -3.84 9.85 9.12
CA HIS A 357 -3.47 10.53 7.88
C HIS A 357 -3.61 9.62 6.67
N ILE A 358 -4.29 10.13 5.65
CA ILE A 358 -4.46 9.46 4.36
C ILE A 358 -4.12 10.44 3.23
N CYS A 359 -3.47 9.94 2.18
CA CYS A 359 -3.22 10.68 0.96
C CYS A 359 -4.12 10.15 -0.16
N THR A 360 -4.67 11.05 -0.97
CA THR A 360 -5.46 10.73 -2.16
C THR A 360 -4.93 11.48 -3.38
N ALA A 361 -5.12 10.93 -4.57
CA ALA A 361 -4.67 11.53 -5.81
C ALA A 361 -5.69 11.29 -6.93
N GLY A 362 -5.83 12.24 -7.87
CA GLY A 362 -6.86 12.16 -8.89
C GLY A 362 -6.56 12.88 -10.20
N ASP A 363 -7.53 12.79 -11.11
CA ASP A 363 -7.50 13.39 -12.45
C ASP A 363 -7.60 14.93 -12.41
N ASP A 364 -7.94 15.51 -11.27
CA ASP A 364 -7.91 16.96 -11.03
C ASP A 364 -6.49 17.52 -10.86
N HIS A 365 -5.47 16.69 -11.10
CA HIS A 365 -4.05 17.00 -10.96
C HIS A 365 -3.62 17.24 -9.50
N GLN A 366 -4.40 16.79 -8.52
CA GLN A 366 -4.12 17.04 -7.11
C GLN A 366 -3.68 15.77 -6.37
N ALA A 367 -2.77 15.97 -5.43
CA ALA A 367 -2.52 15.05 -4.32
C ALA A 367 -2.91 15.76 -3.03
N LEU A 368 -3.84 15.16 -2.27
CA LEU A 368 -4.43 15.74 -1.07
C LEU A 368 -4.06 14.88 0.15
N ILE A 369 -3.67 15.53 1.24
CA ILE A 369 -3.44 14.88 2.54
C ILE A 369 -4.58 15.26 3.47
N TRP A 370 -5.17 14.26 4.12
CA TRP A 370 -6.30 14.40 5.02
C TRP A 370 -5.92 14.01 6.43
N ASP A 371 -6.47 14.72 7.41
CA ASP A 371 -6.51 14.31 8.81
C ASP A 371 -7.92 13.84 9.15
N VAL A 372 -8.04 12.53 9.37
CA VAL A 372 -9.31 11.88 9.72
C VAL A 372 -9.44 11.60 11.22
N SER A 373 -8.63 12.24 12.07
CA SER A 373 -8.68 12.06 13.53
C SER A 373 -10.03 12.46 14.16
N SER A 374 -10.77 13.33 13.48
CA SER A 374 -12.09 13.79 13.94
C SER A 374 -13.21 12.77 13.70
N MET A 375 -12.99 11.70 12.95
CA MET A 375 -14.01 10.69 12.67
C MET A 375 -14.73 10.21 13.95
N PRO A 376 -16.04 10.02 13.91
CA PRO A 376 -16.96 10.05 12.76
C PRO A 376 -17.54 11.44 12.42
N ARG A 377 -16.95 12.56 12.91
CA ARG A 377 -17.35 13.88 12.46
C ARG A 377 -16.94 14.08 10.99
N PRO A 378 -17.70 14.86 10.21
CA PRO A 378 -17.33 15.16 8.83
C PRO A 378 -15.91 15.73 8.71
N VAL A 379 -15.18 15.25 7.70
CA VAL A 379 -13.88 15.78 7.31
C VAL A 379 -14.13 16.60 6.05
N GLU A 380 -14.08 17.94 6.19
CA GLU A 380 -14.49 18.84 5.11
C GLU A 380 -13.35 19.13 4.14
N ASP A 381 -12.16 19.46 4.69
CA ASP A 381 -11.02 19.93 3.90
C ASP A 381 -9.76 19.10 4.14
N PRO A 382 -8.92 18.91 3.10
CA PRO A 382 -7.58 18.35 3.25
C PRO A 382 -6.67 19.31 4.02
N ILE A 383 -5.73 18.77 4.81
CA ILE A 383 -4.74 19.58 5.54
C ILE A 383 -3.61 20.10 4.62
N LEU A 384 -3.31 19.36 3.53
CA LEU A 384 -2.35 19.76 2.52
C LEU A 384 -2.90 19.41 1.13
N ALA A 385 -2.61 20.27 0.16
CA ALA A 385 -2.92 20.06 -1.24
C ALA A 385 -1.69 20.37 -2.11
N TYR A 386 -1.33 19.46 -2.98
CA TYR A 386 -0.30 19.64 -3.98
C TYR A 386 -0.92 19.61 -5.38
N GLN A 387 -0.56 20.59 -6.22
CA GLN A 387 -0.99 20.66 -7.62
C GLN A 387 0.11 20.15 -8.52
N ALA A 388 -0.11 19.00 -9.15
CA ALA A 388 0.78 18.42 -10.14
C ALA A 388 0.58 19.05 -11.53
N ALA A 389 1.50 18.79 -12.46
CA ALA A 389 1.40 19.27 -13.83
C ALA A 389 0.49 18.41 -14.74
N GLY A 390 -0.06 17.32 -14.23
CA GLY A 390 -0.95 16.42 -14.96
C GLY A 390 -1.76 15.53 -14.02
N GLU A 391 -2.67 14.73 -14.59
CA GLU A 391 -3.50 13.74 -13.90
C GLU A 391 -2.63 12.77 -13.09
N VAL A 392 -2.87 12.69 -11.78
CA VAL A 392 -2.07 11.83 -10.89
C VAL A 392 -2.66 10.43 -10.87
N ASN A 393 -1.90 9.47 -11.39
CA ASN A 393 -2.34 8.07 -11.53
C ASN A 393 -2.19 7.26 -10.25
N GLN A 394 -1.12 7.51 -9.50
CA GLN A 394 -0.82 6.78 -8.27
C GLN A 394 -0.14 7.66 -7.23
N VAL A 395 -0.37 7.32 -5.97
CA VAL A 395 0.30 7.89 -4.80
C VAL A 395 0.69 6.78 -3.84
N HIS A 396 1.92 6.86 -3.32
CA HIS A 396 2.40 5.96 -2.28
C HIS A 396 3.13 6.71 -1.18
N TRP A 397 2.89 6.31 0.06
CA TRP A 397 3.60 6.85 1.22
C TRP A 397 4.83 6.00 1.55
N SER A 398 5.96 6.64 1.81
CA SER A 398 7.18 5.90 2.13
C SER A 398 7.15 5.35 3.56
N ALA A 399 7.34 4.04 3.73
CA ALA A 399 7.48 3.42 5.05
C ALA A 399 8.87 3.66 5.68
N ALA A 400 9.90 3.86 4.85
CA ALA A 400 11.25 4.14 5.31
C ALA A 400 11.48 5.62 5.63
N HIS A 401 10.80 6.52 4.90
CA HIS A 401 10.90 7.98 4.99
C HIS A 401 9.51 8.56 5.18
N THR A 402 9.03 8.55 6.41
CA THR A 402 7.62 8.81 6.76
C THR A 402 7.09 10.20 6.40
N ASP A 403 7.99 11.17 6.21
CA ASP A 403 7.64 12.54 5.78
C ASP A 403 7.54 12.67 4.25
N TRP A 404 7.54 11.56 3.50
CA TRP A 404 7.60 11.60 2.05
C TRP A 404 6.57 10.70 1.38
N ILE A 405 5.95 11.26 0.36
CA ILE A 405 5.10 10.53 -0.59
C ILE A 405 5.73 10.54 -1.97
N CYS A 406 5.37 9.61 -2.84
CA CYS A 406 5.63 9.70 -4.27
C CYS A 406 4.33 9.71 -5.05
N ILE A 407 4.34 10.44 -6.17
CA ILE A 407 3.23 10.52 -7.12
C ILE A 407 3.74 10.26 -8.54
N CYS A 408 2.89 9.62 -9.34
CA CYS A 408 3.14 9.41 -10.77
C CYS A 408 2.08 10.11 -11.61
N PHE A 409 2.53 10.90 -12.60
CA PHE A 409 1.66 11.54 -13.58
C PHE A 409 2.36 11.68 -14.93
N GLY A 410 1.66 11.40 -16.02
CA GLY A 410 2.24 11.46 -17.35
C GLY A 410 3.58 10.72 -17.46
N LYS A 411 4.68 11.44 -17.69
CA LYS A 411 6.05 10.90 -17.73
C LYS A 411 6.88 11.21 -16.49
N CYS A 412 6.26 11.71 -15.44
CA CYS A 412 6.94 12.22 -14.26
C CYS A 412 6.67 11.33 -13.04
N LEU A 413 7.73 11.11 -12.27
CA LEU A 413 7.70 10.66 -10.89
C LEU A 413 8.17 11.83 -10.01
N GLU A 414 7.39 12.22 -9.04
CA GLU A 414 7.78 13.20 -8.04
C GLU A 414 7.74 12.60 -6.64
N ILE A 415 8.70 13.00 -5.81
CA ILE A 415 8.65 12.77 -4.39
C ILE A 415 8.44 14.10 -3.69
N LEU A 416 7.49 14.12 -2.77
CA LEU A 416 7.01 15.31 -2.09
C LEU A 416 7.20 15.12 -0.59
N ARG A 417 7.69 16.16 0.08
CA ARG A 417 7.70 16.18 1.54
C ARG A 417 6.35 16.67 2.06
N VAL A 418 5.78 15.93 3.00
CA VAL A 418 4.47 16.18 3.59
C VAL A 418 4.57 16.40 5.10
#